data_e67e70e3f8d2791b8570c2d4e3be8c46
#
_entry.id   e67e70e3f8d2791b8570c2d4e3be8c46
#
_cell.length_a   1.000
_cell.length_b   1.000
_cell.length_c   1.000
_cell.angle_alpha   90.00
_cell.angle_beta   90.00
_cell.angle_gamma   90.00
#
_symmetry.space_group_name_H-M   'P 1'
#
loop_
_entity.id
_entity.type
_entity.pdbx_description
1 polymer ?
#
loop_
_entity_poly.entity_id
_entity_poly.type
_entity_poly.pdbx_seq_one_letter_code
_entity_poly.pdbx_strand_id
1 'polypeptide(L)'
;LESNKSTEKYIPLVEERINYREACKRHHPPGTLPSYASKVDGISFKETQRKNDDNSNEMLGFPVSSGIITAKASVVTGPSEFDKMEPGTILVSPLTTPAWTQLFAHAVGLVTDIGSILAHGSIVAREYGIPAVLGVGNGTVRIKHGQTITIDGDAGTVLIHEDD
;
A
#
# COMPACT_ATOMS: atom_id res chain seq x y z
N LEU A 1 -31.14 11.56 -33.72
CA LEU A 1 -31.92 12.01 -32.54
C LEU A 1 -32.50 10.85 -31.68
N GLU A 2 -32.39 9.59 -32.11
CA GLU A 2 -32.86 8.41 -31.34
C GLU A 2 -31.81 7.89 -30.28
N SER A 3 -30.56 8.29 -30.37
CA SER A 3 -29.50 7.80 -29.44
C SER A 3 -29.58 8.34 -28.02
N ASN A 4 -30.27 9.46 -27.79
CA ASN A 4 -30.30 10.12 -26.48
C ASN A 4 -31.29 9.46 -25.50
N LYS A 5 -32.38 8.86 -25.97
CA LYS A 5 -33.37 8.17 -25.10
C LYS A 5 -32.88 6.84 -24.53
N SER A 6 -31.87 6.23 -25.16
CA SER A 6 -31.33 4.93 -24.73
C SER A 6 -30.44 5.04 -23.48
N THR A 7 -29.82 6.18 -23.22
CA THR A 7 -28.88 6.39 -22.11
C THR A 7 -29.54 6.92 -20.84
N GLU A 8 -30.64 7.65 -20.95
CA GLU A 8 -31.36 8.24 -19.81
C GLU A 8 -31.81 7.19 -18.77
N LYS A 9 -32.18 5.98 -19.20
CA LYS A 9 -32.58 4.91 -18.29
C LYS A 9 -31.46 4.41 -17.36
N TYR A 10 -30.20 4.69 -17.70
CA TYR A 10 -29.05 4.28 -16.90
C TYR A 10 -28.59 5.38 -15.91
N ILE A 11 -29.10 6.61 -16.05
CA ILE A 11 -28.69 7.72 -15.17
C ILE A 11 -28.87 7.38 -13.69
N PRO A 12 -30.04 6.86 -13.23
CA PRO A 12 -30.21 6.51 -11.82
C PRO A 12 -29.20 5.46 -11.34
N LEU A 13 -28.89 4.47 -12.16
CA LEU A 13 -27.91 3.43 -11.83
C LEU A 13 -26.48 3.99 -11.75
N VAL A 14 -26.13 4.93 -12.63
CA VAL A 14 -24.84 5.61 -12.60
C VAL A 14 -24.69 6.47 -11.34
N GLU A 15 -25.72 7.24 -10.99
CA GLU A 15 -25.75 8.04 -9.78
C GLU A 15 -25.64 7.18 -8.52
N GLU A 16 -26.38 6.08 -8.43
CA GLU A 16 -26.27 5.11 -7.34
C GLU A 16 -24.85 4.58 -7.19
N ARG A 17 -24.21 4.20 -8.29
CA ARG A 17 -22.85 3.68 -8.28
C ARG A 17 -21.80 4.73 -7.92
N ILE A 18 -21.98 5.96 -8.37
CA ILE A 18 -21.12 7.09 -7.96
C ILE A 18 -21.23 7.31 -6.46
N ASN A 19 -22.45 7.38 -5.93
CA ASN A 19 -22.70 7.59 -4.50
C ASN A 19 -22.12 6.44 -3.66
N TYR A 20 -22.30 5.21 -4.10
CA TYR A 20 -21.70 4.03 -3.45
C TYR A 20 -20.16 4.11 -3.43
N ARG A 21 -19.54 4.46 -4.55
CA ARG A 21 -18.09 4.65 -4.64
C ARG A 21 -17.59 5.74 -3.70
N GLU A 22 -18.27 6.87 -3.65
CA GLU A 22 -17.88 7.98 -2.75
C GLU A 22 -18.06 7.58 -1.27
N ALA A 23 -19.07 6.79 -0.94
CA ALA A 23 -19.22 6.23 0.39
C ALA A 23 -18.06 5.26 0.73
N CYS A 24 -17.67 4.39 -0.19
CA CYS A 24 -16.55 3.46 0.00
C CYS A 24 -15.21 4.18 0.21
N LYS A 25 -14.98 5.32 -0.44
CA LYS A 25 -13.75 6.11 -0.24
C LYS A 25 -13.56 6.64 1.19
N ARG A 26 -14.64 6.71 1.97
CA ARG A 26 -14.60 7.15 3.38
C ARG A 26 -14.19 6.04 4.34
N HIS A 27 -14.09 4.81 3.84
CA HIS A 27 -13.73 3.64 4.63
C HIS A 27 -12.40 3.08 4.12
N HIS A 28 -11.52 2.76 5.05
CA HIS A 28 -10.30 2.03 4.70
C HIS A 28 -10.68 0.59 4.34
N PRO A 29 -10.37 0.10 3.13
CA PRO A 29 -10.70 -1.27 2.76
C PRO A 29 -9.89 -2.24 3.64
N PRO A 30 -10.48 -3.37 4.05
CA PRO A 30 -9.70 -4.40 4.74
C PRO A 30 -8.60 -4.91 3.80
N GLY A 31 -7.40 -5.12 4.34
CA GLY A 31 -6.25 -5.62 3.58
C GLY A 31 -6.47 -7.01 2.99
N THR A 32 -7.41 -7.79 3.56
CA THR A 32 -7.82 -9.12 3.10
C THR A 32 -9.32 -9.24 3.07
N LEU A 33 -9.82 -10.14 2.24
CA LEU A 33 -11.22 -10.54 2.27
C LEU A 33 -11.55 -11.18 3.63
N PRO A 34 -12.77 -10.93 4.19
CA PRO A 34 -13.21 -11.53 5.44
C PRO A 34 -13.13 -13.06 5.39
N SER A 35 -12.90 -13.69 6.54
CA SER A 35 -12.73 -15.14 6.66
C SER A 35 -13.91 -15.97 6.13
N TYR A 36 -15.13 -15.41 6.09
CA TYR A 36 -16.29 -16.08 5.49
C TYR A 36 -16.20 -16.15 3.94
N ALA A 37 -15.38 -15.33 3.31
CA ALA A 37 -15.09 -15.38 1.87
C ALA A 37 -13.90 -16.30 1.53
N SER A 38 -13.35 -17.02 2.52
CA SER A 38 -12.20 -17.91 2.35
C SER A 38 -12.52 -19.18 1.53
N LYS A 39 -13.79 -19.42 1.21
CA LYS A 39 -14.22 -20.49 0.29
C LYS A 39 -15.11 -19.90 -0.80
N VAL A 40 -14.61 -19.88 -2.04
CA VAL A 40 -15.38 -19.55 -3.24
C VAL A 40 -15.28 -20.73 -4.16
N ASP A 41 -16.43 -21.28 -4.59
CA ASP A 41 -16.54 -22.44 -5.49
C ASP A 41 -15.72 -23.67 -5.03
N GLY A 42 -15.66 -23.91 -3.73
CA GLY A 42 -14.94 -25.07 -3.16
C GLY A 42 -13.43 -24.85 -2.99
N ILE A 43 -12.89 -23.73 -3.44
CA ILE A 43 -11.47 -23.36 -3.28
C ILE A 43 -11.30 -22.62 -1.94
N SER A 44 -10.42 -23.16 -1.08
CA SER A 44 -10.03 -22.50 0.16
C SER A 44 -8.91 -21.50 -0.10
N PHE A 45 -9.14 -20.23 0.20
CA PHE A 45 -8.10 -19.22 0.25
C PHE A 45 -7.52 -19.17 1.65
N LYS A 46 -6.22 -19.43 1.78
CA LYS A 46 -5.52 -19.24 3.06
C LYS A 46 -5.23 -17.76 3.23
N GLU A 47 -5.49 -17.25 4.44
CA GLU A 47 -5.06 -15.93 4.83
C GLU A 47 -3.53 -15.89 4.80
N THR A 48 -2.95 -15.13 3.87
CA THR A 48 -1.49 -15.02 3.68
C THR A 48 -0.90 -13.81 4.37
N GLN A 49 -1.72 -12.93 4.93
CA GLN A 49 -1.23 -11.78 5.67
C GLN A 49 -0.77 -12.18 7.07
N ARG A 50 0.43 -11.75 7.43
CA ARG A 50 0.89 -11.78 8.82
C ARG A 50 0.02 -10.80 9.61
N LYS A 51 -0.55 -11.26 10.74
CA LYS A 51 -1.29 -10.38 11.64
C LYS A 51 -0.31 -9.44 12.32
N ASN A 52 -0.47 -8.17 12.07
CA ASN A 52 0.19 -7.12 12.83
C ASN A 52 -0.59 -6.88 14.14
N ASP A 53 0.12 -6.70 15.24
CA ASP A 53 -0.45 -6.17 16.47
C ASP A 53 -0.47 -4.65 16.35
N ASP A 54 -1.67 -4.05 16.36
CA ASP A 54 -1.83 -2.61 16.22
C ASP A 54 -1.20 -1.80 17.37
N ASN A 55 -0.88 -2.45 18.49
CA ASN A 55 -0.20 -1.83 19.64
C ASN A 55 1.33 -1.99 19.59
N SER A 56 1.88 -2.75 18.66
CA SER A 56 3.33 -2.95 18.52
C SER A 56 3.92 -1.87 17.61
N ASN A 57 5.07 -1.31 17.96
CA ASN A 57 5.83 -0.43 17.05
C ASN A 57 6.43 -1.18 15.86
N GLU A 58 6.31 -2.50 15.82
CA GLU A 58 6.76 -3.34 14.72
C GLU A 58 5.58 -3.74 13.82
N MET A 59 5.83 -3.75 12.52
CA MET A 59 4.91 -4.21 11.49
C MET A 59 5.57 -5.33 10.68
N LEU A 60 4.79 -6.32 10.28
CA LEU A 60 5.22 -7.46 9.50
C LEU A 60 4.64 -7.38 8.08
N GLY A 61 5.48 -7.65 7.11
CA GLY A 61 5.12 -7.72 5.70
C GLY A 61 5.88 -8.81 4.95
N PHE A 62 5.81 -8.77 3.63
CA PHE A 62 6.58 -9.68 2.78
C PHE A 62 7.99 -9.11 2.56
N PRO A 63 9.05 -9.88 2.84
CA PRO A 63 10.42 -9.53 2.47
C PRO A 63 10.56 -9.63 0.95
N VAL A 64 10.80 -8.53 0.27
CA VAL A 64 10.80 -8.52 -1.21
C VAL A 64 12.09 -8.00 -1.82
N SER A 65 12.87 -7.23 -1.08
CA SER A 65 14.21 -6.77 -1.48
C SER A 65 15.09 -6.64 -0.25
N SER A 66 16.23 -7.31 -0.28
CA SER A 66 17.13 -7.47 0.87
C SER A 66 17.77 -6.18 1.34
N GLY A 67 18.19 -6.18 2.61
CA GLY A 67 18.93 -5.11 3.26
C GLY A 67 18.17 -4.45 4.40
N ILE A 68 18.92 -3.70 5.22
CA ILE A 68 18.37 -2.98 6.38
C ILE A 68 18.70 -1.50 6.22
N ILE A 69 17.72 -0.64 6.44
CA ILE A 69 17.90 0.81 6.38
C ILE A 69 17.04 1.51 7.45
N THR A 70 17.62 2.52 8.08
CA THR A 70 16.91 3.44 8.97
C THR A 70 16.94 4.82 8.33
N ALA A 71 15.77 5.41 8.07
CA ALA A 71 15.63 6.74 7.52
C ALA A 71 14.25 7.33 7.85
N LYS A 72 14.05 8.60 7.52
CA LYS A 72 12.73 9.23 7.60
C LYS A 72 11.79 8.65 6.55
N ALA A 73 10.51 8.63 6.86
CA ALA A 73 9.44 8.16 5.98
C ALA A 73 8.83 9.31 5.17
N SER A 74 8.79 9.16 3.85
CA SER A 74 7.93 9.96 2.96
C SER A 74 6.63 9.19 2.72
N VAL A 75 5.57 9.57 3.43
CA VAL A 75 4.24 8.97 3.25
C VAL A 75 3.55 9.65 2.08
N VAL A 76 3.31 8.87 1.02
CA VAL A 76 2.71 9.32 -0.25
C VAL A 76 1.55 8.41 -0.58
N THR A 77 0.33 8.93 -0.57
CA THR A 77 -0.89 8.11 -0.72
C THR A 77 -1.45 8.11 -2.15
N GLY A 78 -0.99 9.03 -2.99
CA GLY A 78 -1.42 9.13 -4.38
C GLY A 78 -0.57 10.07 -5.22
N PRO A 79 -0.80 10.10 -6.55
CA PRO A 79 -0.03 10.93 -7.47
C PRO A 79 -0.05 12.43 -7.18
N SER A 80 -1.11 12.94 -6.55
CA SER A 80 -1.23 14.34 -6.14
C SER A 80 -0.27 14.74 -5.00
N GLU A 81 0.41 13.77 -4.39
CA GLU A 81 1.30 13.95 -3.24
C GLU A 81 2.76 13.58 -3.57
N PHE A 82 3.10 13.41 -4.84
CA PHE A 82 4.45 13.04 -5.25
C PHE A 82 5.52 14.07 -4.85
N ASP A 83 5.14 15.32 -4.69
CA ASP A 83 5.95 16.42 -4.17
C ASP A 83 6.37 16.24 -2.69
N LYS A 84 5.67 15.39 -1.93
CA LYS A 84 6.07 15.01 -0.57
C LYS A 84 7.26 14.05 -0.51
N MET A 85 7.68 13.50 -1.65
CA MET A 85 8.82 12.58 -1.66
C MET A 85 10.12 13.34 -1.48
N GLU A 86 10.79 13.12 -0.37
CA GLU A 86 12.10 13.70 -0.05
C GLU A 86 13.22 12.74 -0.44
N PRO A 87 14.31 13.22 -1.06
CA PRO A 87 15.49 12.39 -1.36
C PRO A 87 16.10 11.78 -0.09
N GLY A 88 16.48 10.51 -0.16
CA GLY A 88 17.10 9.80 0.96
C GLY A 88 16.12 9.32 2.03
N THR A 89 14.83 9.31 1.72
CA THR A 89 13.78 8.81 2.63
C THR A 89 13.24 7.45 2.19
N ILE A 90 12.54 6.77 3.10
CA ILE A 90 11.82 5.54 2.82
C ILE A 90 10.44 5.92 2.28
N LEU A 91 10.12 5.46 1.06
CA LEU A 91 8.80 5.64 0.47
C LEU A 91 7.79 4.73 1.17
N VAL A 92 6.74 5.31 1.74
CA VAL A 92 5.61 4.60 2.34
C VAL A 92 4.35 4.91 1.54
N SER A 93 3.69 3.90 1.00
CA SER A 93 2.54 4.09 0.11
C SER A 93 1.50 2.97 0.23
N PRO A 94 0.24 3.19 -0.16
CA PRO A 94 -0.77 2.13 -0.16
C PRO A 94 -0.39 0.99 -1.10
N LEU A 95 0.07 1.32 -2.29
CA LEU A 95 0.59 0.42 -3.33
C LEU A 95 1.38 1.24 -4.34
N THR A 96 2.19 0.60 -5.16
CA THR A 96 2.91 1.27 -6.26
C THR A 96 2.41 0.80 -7.62
N THR A 97 2.36 1.73 -8.56
CA THR A 97 2.07 1.50 -9.98
C THR A 97 3.22 2.06 -10.83
N PRO A 98 3.28 1.82 -12.15
CA PRO A 98 4.32 2.39 -13.01
C PRO A 98 4.49 3.91 -12.89
N ALA A 99 3.44 4.67 -12.59
CA ALA A 99 3.53 6.11 -12.36
C ALA A 99 4.43 6.50 -11.16
N TRP A 100 4.63 5.58 -10.21
CA TRP A 100 5.45 5.79 -9.01
C TRP A 100 6.95 5.59 -9.26
N THR A 101 7.35 5.04 -10.41
CA THR A 101 8.75 4.69 -10.70
C THR A 101 9.70 5.88 -10.53
N GLN A 102 9.25 7.08 -10.85
CA GLN A 102 10.05 8.29 -10.66
C GLN A 102 10.44 8.56 -9.19
N LEU A 103 9.67 8.10 -8.21
CA LEU A 103 9.96 8.30 -6.79
C LEU A 103 11.05 7.37 -6.29
N PHE A 104 11.22 6.21 -6.93
CA PHE A 104 12.24 5.23 -6.54
C PHE A 104 13.67 5.77 -6.69
N ALA A 105 13.90 6.70 -7.61
CA ALA A 105 15.20 7.35 -7.77
C ALA A 105 15.62 8.19 -6.54
N HIS A 106 14.66 8.58 -5.71
CA HIS A 106 14.89 9.35 -4.49
C HIS A 106 14.77 8.50 -3.22
N ALA A 107 14.14 7.33 -3.31
CA ALA A 107 13.90 6.44 -2.19
C ALA A 107 15.16 5.64 -1.81
N VAL A 108 15.39 5.46 -0.52
CA VAL A 108 16.40 4.53 0.03
C VAL A 108 15.79 3.24 0.55
N GLY A 109 14.46 3.13 0.54
CA GLY A 109 13.70 1.95 0.91
C GLY A 109 12.23 2.09 0.55
N LEU A 110 11.48 0.97 0.61
CA LEU A 110 10.06 0.93 0.25
C LEU A 110 9.25 0.14 1.28
N VAL A 111 8.11 0.72 1.68
CA VAL A 111 7.05 0.05 2.44
C VAL A 111 5.72 0.26 1.73
N THR A 112 4.92 -0.80 1.57
CA THR A 112 3.55 -0.65 1.05
C THR A 112 2.52 -1.41 1.88
N ASP A 113 1.31 -0.86 1.96
CA ASP A 113 0.20 -1.51 2.66
C ASP A 113 -0.22 -2.79 1.94
N ILE A 114 -0.32 -2.72 0.63
CA ILE A 114 -0.72 -3.82 -0.24
C ILE A 114 0.45 -4.18 -1.17
N GLY A 115 0.72 -5.46 -1.30
CA GLY A 115 1.75 -5.95 -2.20
C GLY A 115 2.18 -7.37 -1.86
N SER A 116 2.93 -7.97 -2.77
CA SER A 116 3.49 -9.31 -2.64
C SER A 116 4.80 -9.40 -3.41
N ILE A 117 5.42 -10.57 -3.40
CA ILE A 117 6.71 -10.84 -4.07
C ILE A 117 6.68 -10.50 -5.57
N LEU A 118 5.51 -10.59 -6.22
CA LEU A 118 5.32 -10.33 -7.65
C LEU A 118 4.71 -8.95 -7.95
N ALA A 119 4.51 -8.11 -6.93
CA ALA A 119 3.98 -6.76 -7.13
C ALA A 119 4.98 -5.86 -7.87
N HIS A 120 4.48 -4.84 -8.57
CA HIS A 120 5.31 -3.84 -9.26
C HIS A 120 6.42 -3.28 -8.35
N GLY A 121 6.08 -2.87 -7.13
CA GLY A 121 7.05 -2.34 -6.16
C GLY A 121 8.16 -3.31 -5.81
N SER A 122 7.87 -4.62 -5.75
CA SER A 122 8.87 -5.65 -5.47
C SER A 122 9.90 -5.78 -6.59
N ILE A 123 9.44 -5.70 -7.84
CA ILE A 123 10.32 -5.78 -9.01
C ILE A 123 11.22 -4.55 -9.04
N VAL A 124 10.63 -3.36 -8.94
CA VAL A 124 11.37 -2.10 -9.03
C VAL A 124 12.34 -1.94 -7.85
N ALA A 125 11.94 -2.27 -6.61
CA ALA A 125 12.83 -2.19 -5.45
C ALA A 125 14.10 -3.05 -5.63
N ARG A 126 13.96 -4.27 -6.19
CA ARG A 126 15.11 -5.12 -6.51
C ARG A 126 15.98 -4.54 -7.62
N GLU A 127 15.39 -3.94 -8.65
CA GLU A 127 16.13 -3.28 -9.73
C GLU A 127 16.95 -2.08 -9.23
N TYR A 128 16.39 -1.31 -8.30
CA TYR A 128 17.07 -0.19 -7.66
C TYR A 128 18.00 -0.61 -6.51
N GLY A 129 17.94 -1.88 -6.06
CA GLY A 129 18.75 -2.41 -4.97
C GLY A 129 18.43 -1.78 -3.61
N ILE A 130 17.19 -1.33 -3.39
CA ILE A 130 16.75 -0.73 -2.14
C ILE A 130 15.99 -1.77 -1.29
N PRO A 131 16.19 -1.78 0.05
CA PRO A 131 15.42 -2.63 0.96
C PRO A 131 13.92 -2.38 0.84
N ALA A 132 13.11 -3.46 0.86
CA ALA A 132 11.68 -3.30 0.72
C ALA A 132 10.86 -4.36 1.48
N VAL A 133 9.79 -3.88 2.13
CA VAL A 133 8.80 -4.69 2.84
C VAL A 133 7.42 -4.30 2.34
N LEU A 134 6.69 -5.23 1.73
CA LEU A 134 5.38 -4.98 1.14
C LEU A 134 4.28 -5.77 1.88
N GLY A 135 3.05 -5.26 1.77
CA GLY A 135 1.89 -5.95 2.35
C GLY A 135 1.82 -5.83 3.87
N VAL A 136 2.25 -4.70 4.44
CA VAL A 136 2.19 -4.46 5.89
C VAL A 136 0.77 -4.16 6.39
N GLY A 137 -0.18 -3.91 5.49
CA GLY A 137 -1.61 -3.75 5.77
C GLY A 137 -2.04 -2.31 6.04
N ASN A 138 -1.38 -1.59 6.94
CA ASN A 138 -1.79 -0.26 7.40
C ASN A 138 -0.61 0.70 7.67
N GLY A 139 0.50 0.54 6.95
CA GLY A 139 1.70 1.37 7.08
C GLY A 139 1.43 2.85 6.87
N THR A 140 0.64 3.20 5.84
CA THR A 140 0.28 4.60 5.55
C THR A 140 -0.59 5.26 6.63
N VAL A 141 -1.23 4.47 7.48
CA VAL A 141 -2.06 4.97 8.61
C VAL A 141 -1.21 5.10 9.87
N ARG A 142 -0.28 4.17 10.09
CA ARG A 142 0.51 4.09 11.33
C ARG A 142 1.78 4.93 11.29
N ILE A 143 2.42 5.01 10.12
CA ILE A 143 3.66 5.78 9.94
C ILE A 143 3.31 7.21 9.57
N LYS A 144 3.83 8.17 10.31
CA LYS A 144 3.66 9.59 9.99
C LYS A 144 4.72 10.05 8.99
N HIS A 145 4.35 11.01 8.15
CA HIS A 145 5.31 11.66 7.27
C HIS A 145 6.43 12.32 8.09
N GLY A 146 7.69 12.09 7.73
CA GLY A 146 8.87 12.58 8.43
C GLY A 146 9.31 11.73 9.63
N GLN A 147 8.51 10.74 10.05
CA GLN A 147 8.85 9.85 11.16
C GLN A 147 10.01 8.92 10.78
N THR A 148 10.90 8.65 11.74
CA THR A 148 12.01 7.72 11.54
C THR A 148 11.51 6.28 11.63
N ILE A 149 11.86 5.46 10.65
CA ILE A 149 11.54 4.03 10.63
C ILE A 149 12.77 3.22 10.23
N THR A 150 12.83 1.98 10.68
CA THR A 150 13.80 0.98 10.21
C THR A 150 13.05 -0.09 9.44
N ILE A 151 13.51 -0.42 8.23
CA ILE A 151 13.02 -1.56 7.47
C ILE A 151 14.10 -2.62 7.39
N ASP A 152 13.69 -3.89 7.55
CA ASP A 152 14.49 -5.08 7.31
C ASP A 152 13.86 -5.88 6.18
N GLY A 153 14.43 -5.73 4.99
CA GLY A 153 13.96 -6.40 3.79
C GLY A 153 14.28 -7.90 3.73
N ASP A 154 15.09 -8.41 4.64
CA ASP A 154 15.38 -9.84 4.77
C ASP A 154 14.39 -10.52 5.73
N ALA A 155 14.11 -9.89 6.88
CA ALA A 155 13.13 -10.37 7.85
C ALA A 155 11.68 -10.06 7.46
N GLY A 156 11.45 -9.02 6.66
CA GLY A 156 10.13 -8.51 6.32
C GLY A 156 9.49 -7.73 7.46
N THR A 157 10.29 -6.96 8.21
CA THR A 157 9.83 -6.16 9.33
C THR A 157 10.01 -4.67 9.10
N VAL A 158 9.14 -3.88 9.69
CA VAL A 158 9.21 -2.42 9.74
C VAL A 158 9.07 -1.99 11.19
N LEU A 159 10.07 -1.32 11.74
CA LEU A 159 10.08 -0.78 13.09
C LEU A 159 9.85 0.73 13.03
N ILE A 160 8.84 1.20 13.75
CA ILE A 160 8.52 2.62 13.90
C ILE A 160 9.23 3.14 15.15
N HIS A 161 10.08 4.16 15.00
CA HIS A 161 10.72 4.82 16.12
C HIS A 161 9.80 5.88 16.73
N GLU A 162 9.84 6.02 18.05
CA GLU A 162 9.18 7.14 18.73
C GLU A 162 9.94 8.43 18.38
N ASP A 163 9.21 9.49 18.10
CA ASP A 163 9.80 10.81 17.94
C ASP A 163 10.26 11.29 19.33
N ASP A 164 11.56 11.62 19.46
CA ASP A 164 12.13 12.25 20.66
C ASP A 164 11.55 13.67 20.90
#